data_ac122f8b703be706cc4a1827fd483522
#
_entry.id   ac122f8b703be706cc4a1827fd483522
#
_cell.length_a   1.000
_cell.length_b   1.000
_cell.length_c   1.000
_cell.angle_alpha   90.00
_cell.angle_beta   90.00
_cell.angle_gamma   90.00
#
_symmetry.space_group_name_H-M   'P 1'
#
loop_
_entity.id
_entity.type
_entity.pdbx_description
1 polymer ?
#
loop_
_entity_poly.entity_id
_entity_poly.type
_entity_poly.pdbx_seq_one_letter_code
_entity_poly.pdbx_strand_id
1 'polypeptide(L)'
;MAAVTNDPYYSAKAGQLLKSLAPFDADRLMAFSVYEWGRQALGNGGSSQFVGALRAACVPDLMALIGLKLLQLSPLARKASSHLAKIALVMPYISNANHPPTVLALQQAKLLSDSGLQVGMFSSQELRVQHMADYLGSNGQLFTPSPQLDTLRPLIPGGVNLTICDERFSLKRRYQDLLTSVNAFDPDLVLFVGFNSPLMTPLHAARPTLGLCIHAVQPMAPVDVWLTGKPSEANRLSATWGDALPPAWGCYHPFRIQLKPTGETATRSQLALPLDGLVLITVGARLATEISGPWASAMVDFLKQHPSMTWLLVGGDGSVPLALSEVAAGQVRTLAHQHDLRSVMRCTDIYVNPDRLGGGFSIAEAMAEGLPVVALSDSDGGDKLGPVAALNLEDFFVKLHILVVDVAARHQMGHAMKARFSQTLDLNQSGPSLLSACLLTQERYRQRQP
;
A
#
# COMPACT_ATOMS: atom_id res chain seq x y z
N MET A 1 -12.15 -4.11 -24.44
CA MET A 1 -13.54 -3.99 -23.94
C MET A 1 -13.57 -3.61 -22.47
N ALA A 2 -12.94 -4.36 -21.52
CA ALA A 2 -12.96 -4.01 -20.09
C ALA A 2 -12.50 -2.56 -19.81
N ALA A 3 -11.44 -2.08 -20.46
CA ALA A 3 -10.93 -0.72 -20.32
C ALA A 3 -11.88 0.37 -20.86
N VAL A 4 -12.74 0.01 -21.82
CA VAL A 4 -13.67 0.97 -22.46
C VAL A 4 -15.00 1.02 -21.74
N THR A 5 -15.51 -0.15 -21.31
CA THR A 5 -16.83 -0.29 -20.71
C THR A 5 -16.83 -0.27 -19.19
N ASN A 6 -15.66 -0.45 -18.58
CA ASN A 6 -15.46 -0.71 -17.13
C ASN A 6 -16.30 -1.89 -16.60
N ASP A 7 -16.75 -2.79 -17.50
CA ASP A 7 -17.58 -3.94 -17.14
C ASP A 7 -16.69 -5.11 -16.65
N PRO A 8 -16.87 -5.58 -15.41
CA PRO A 8 -16.07 -6.66 -14.81
C PRO A 8 -16.21 -8.00 -15.55
N TYR A 9 -17.28 -8.20 -16.32
CA TYR A 9 -17.46 -9.39 -17.13
C TYR A 9 -16.29 -9.60 -18.12
N TYR A 10 -15.84 -8.54 -18.79
CA TYR A 10 -14.75 -8.66 -19.76
C TYR A 10 -13.41 -8.96 -19.09
N SER A 11 -13.17 -8.43 -17.88
CA SER A 11 -11.98 -8.76 -17.09
C SER A 11 -11.98 -10.24 -16.67
N ALA A 12 -13.11 -10.73 -16.16
CA ALA A 12 -13.27 -12.14 -15.79
C ALA A 12 -13.04 -13.06 -16.99
N LYS A 13 -13.64 -12.73 -18.15
CA LYS A 13 -13.48 -13.51 -19.39
C LYS A 13 -12.04 -13.51 -19.88
N ALA A 14 -11.34 -12.37 -19.84
CA ALA A 14 -9.93 -12.27 -20.22
C ALA A 14 -9.05 -13.10 -19.30
N GLY A 15 -9.24 -13.03 -17.97
CA GLY A 15 -8.51 -13.83 -17.00
C GLY A 15 -8.67 -15.33 -17.23
N GLN A 16 -9.91 -15.78 -17.48
CA GLN A 16 -10.19 -17.19 -17.81
C GLN A 16 -9.46 -17.65 -19.09
N LEU A 17 -9.47 -16.82 -20.14
CA LEU A 17 -8.78 -17.14 -21.40
C LEU A 17 -7.26 -17.20 -21.19
N LEU A 18 -6.70 -16.26 -20.41
CA LEU A 18 -5.28 -16.24 -20.13
C LEU A 18 -4.79 -17.45 -19.33
N LYS A 19 -5.62 -18.03 -18.46
CA LYS A 19 -5.29 -19.29 -17.75
C LYS A 19 -5.04 -20.46 -18.70
N SER A 20 -5.67 -20.48 -19.88
CA SER A 20 -5.53 -21.53 -20.89
C SER A 20 -4.57 -21.16 -22.02
N LEU A 21 -3.86 -20.03 -21.92
CA LEU A 21 -2.96 -19.53 -22.97
C LEU A 21 -1.80 -20.50 -23.21
N ALA A 22 -1.60 -20.87 -24.45
CA ALA A 22 -0.45 -21.65 -24.91
C ALA A 22 0.17 -20.96 -26.16
N PRO A 23 1.51 -20.80 -26.22
CA PRO A 23 2.48 -21.15 -25.19
C PRO A 23 2.39 -20.25 -23.94
N PHE A 24 2.91 -20.73 -22.81
CA PHE A 24 2.95 -19.98 -21.55
C PHE A 24 3.84 -18.71 -21.69
N ASP A 25 3.28 -17.57 -21.34
CA ASP A 25 3.94 -16.25 -21.43
C ASP A 25 3.76 -15.49 -20.09
N ALA A 26 4.80 -15.50 -19.28
CA ALA A 26 4.77 -14.84 -17.96
C ALA A 26 4.62 -13.31 -18.06
N ASP A 27 5.23 -12.68 -19.06
CA ASP A 27 5.14 -11.24 -19.27
C ASP A 27 3.70 -10.82 -19.59
N ARG A 28 3.00 -11.57 -20.43
CA ARG A 28 1.58 -11.29 -20.77
C ARG A 28 0.65 -11.50 -19.60
N LEU A 29 0.81 -12.58 -18.83
CA LEU A 29 -0.01 -12.85 -17.65
C LEU A 29 0.21 -11.79 -16.58
N MET A 30 1.46 -11.37 -16.37
CA MET A 30 1.78 -10.29 -15.43
C MET A 30 1.26 -8.95 -15.92
N ALA A 31 1.38 -8.62 -17.20
CA ALA A 31 0.85 -7.37 -17.76
C ALA A 31 -0.64 -7.23 -17.52
N PHE A 32 -1.43 -8.28 -17.75
CA PHE A 32 -2.85 -8.28 -17.43
C PHE A 32 -3.10 -8.11 -15.93
N SER A 33 -2.33 -8.79 -15.09
CA SER A 33 -2.49 -8.72 -13.63
C SER A 33 -2.17 -7.33 -13.09
N VAL A 34 -1.11 -6.68 -13.60
CA VAL A 34 -0.77 -5.29 -13.25
C VAL A 34 -1.85 -4.32 -13.74
N TYR A 35 -2.40 -4.53 -14.94
CA TYR A 35 -3.50 -3.74 -15.46
C TYR A 35 -4.73 -3.82 -14.53
N GLU A 36 -5.17 -5.03 -14.18
CA GLU A 36 -6.33 -5.22 -13.29
C GLU A 36 -6.07 -4.66 -11.89
N TRP A 37 -4.87 -4.90 -11.33
CA TRP A 37 -4.50 -4.28 -10.07
C TRP A 37 -4.57 -2.75 -10.14
N GLY A 38 -3.98 -2.13 -11.15
CA GLY A 38 -3.99 -0.67 -11.34
C GLY A 38 -5.40 -0.12 -11.47
N ARG A 39 -6.25 -0.78 -12.27
CA ARG A 39 -7.65 -0.41 -12.45
C ARG A 39 -8.44 -0.45 -11.15
N GLN A 40 -8.24 -1.48 -10.32
CA GLN A 40 -8.93 -1.60 -9.03
C GLN A 40 -8.34 -0.69 -7.96
N ALA A 41 -7.01 -0.52 -7.93
CA ALA A 41 -6.34 0.38 -6.97
C ALA A 41 -6.63 1.86 -7.23
N LEU A 42 -7.00 2.22 -8.47
CA LEU A 42 -7.42 3.56 -8.86
C LEU A 42 -8.94 3.76 -8.79
N GLY A 43 -9.69 2.67 -8.67
CA GLY A 43 -11.14 2.70 -8.54
C GLY A 43 -11.59 3.16 -7.15
N ASN A 44 -12.88 3.42 -7.03
CA ASN A 44 -13.53 3.70 -5.77
C ASN A 44 -13.92 2.38 -5.09
N GLY A 45 -13.77 2.32 -3.79
CA GLY A 45 -14.20 1.20 -2.97
C GLY A 45 -13.15 0.71 -1.98
N GLY A 46 -13.61 0.01 -0.96
CA GLY A 46 -12.77 -0.52 0.10
C GLY A 46 -12.05 -1.82 -0.27
N SER A 47 -11.31 -2.35 0.71
CA SER A 47 -10.48 -3.55 0.56
C SER A 47 -11.27 -4.78 0.10
N SER A 48 -12.51 -4.95 0.56
CA SER A 48 -13.35 -6.11 0.21
C SER A 48 -13.73 -6.10 -1.27
N GLN A 49 -14.10 -4.93 -1.81
CA GLN A 49 -14.43 -4.78 -3.22
C GLN A 49 -13.18 -4.98 -4.09
N PHE A 50 -12.06 -4.43 -3.69
CA PHE A 50 -10.77 -4.61 -4.36
C PHE A 50 -10.40 -6.10 -4.47
N VAL A 51 -10.45 -6.85 -3.36
CA VAL A 51 -10.19 -8.30 -3.36
C VAL A 51 -11.17 -9.06 -4.24
N GLY A 52 -12.47 -8.75 -4.12
CA GLY A 52 -13.52 -9.40 -4.92
C GLY A 52 -13.32 -9.21 -6.42
N ALA A 53 -12.97 -8.02 -6.86
CA ALA A 53 -12.74 -7.71 -8.27
C ALA A 53 -11.51 -8.44 -8.84
N LEU A 54 -10.39 -8.49 -8.11
CA LEU A 54 -9.19 -9.23 -8.55
C LEU A 54 -9.43 -10.74 -8.61
N ARG A 55 -10.20 -11.29 -7.67
CA ARG A 55 -10.60 -12.71 -7.71
C ARG A 55 -11.51 -13.00 -8.91
N ALA A 56 -12.49 -12.15 -9.19
CA ALA A 56 -13.36 -12.28 -10.35
C ALA A 56 -12.58 -12.22 -11.68
N ALA A 57 -11.51 -11.41 -11.75
CA ALA A 57 -10.60 -11.33 -12.89
C ALA A 57 -9.56 -12.48 -12.93
N CYS A 58 -9.63 -13.46 -12.05
CA CYS A 58 -8.69 -14.60 -11.95
C CYS A 58 -7.22 -14.17 -11.70
N VAL A 59 -6.96 -12.97 -11.20
CA VAL A 59 -5.58 -12.50 -11.01
C VAL A 59 -4.79 -13.39 -10.02
N PRO A 60 -5.35 -13.84 -8.87
CA PRO A 60 -4.64 -14.77 -7.98
C PRO A 60 -4.25 -16.09 -8.67
N ASP A 61 -5.12 -16.64 -9.51
CA ASP A 61 -4.85 -17.86 -10.28
C ASP A 61 -3.69 -17.67 -11.27
N LEU A 62 -3.63 -16.52 -11.95
CA LEU A 62 -2.55 -16.20 -12.88
C LEU A 62 -1.21 -16.08 -12.13
N MET A 63 -1.21 -15.45 -10.95
CA MET A 63 -0.03 -15.36 -10.08
C MET A 63 0.44 -16.77 -9.66
N ALA A 64 -0.49 -17.62 -9.23
CA ALA A 64 -0.19 -19.00 -8.84
C ALA A 64 0.36 -19.80 -10.04
N LEU A 65 -0.20 -19.65 -11.25
CA LEU A 65 0.27 -20.31 -12.45
C LEU A 65 1.71 -19.92 -12.81
N ILE A 66 2.04 -18.62 -12.78
CA ILE A 66 3.43 -18.17 -13.01
C ILE A 66 4.34 -18.73 -11.93
N GLY A 67 3.96 -18.65 -10.67
CA GLY A 67 4.73 -19.15 -9.54
C GLY A 67 5.03 -20.65 -9.60
N LEU A 68 4.05 -21.47 -9.97
CA LEU A 68 4.23 -22.91 -10.16
C LEU A 68 5.19 -23.24 -11.29
N LYS A 69 5.14 -22.47 -12.39
CA LYS A 69 6.12 -22.63 -13.48
C LYS A 69 7.54 -22.25 -13.05
N LEU A 70 7.69 -21.21 -12.25
CA LEU A 70 8.98 -20.84 -11.67
C LEU A 70 9.52 -21.90 -10.72
N LEU A 71 8.67 -22.48 -9.88
CA LEU A 71 9.04 -23.56 -8.97
C LEU A 71 9.58 -24.78 -9.75
N GLN A 72 8.97 -25.12 -10.90
CA GLN A 72 9.43 -26.19 -11.77
C GLN A 72 10.77 -25.88 -12.45
N LEU A 73 10.99 -24.63 -12.86
CA LEU A 73 12.19 -24.22 -13.61
C LEU A 73 13.41 -23.91 -12.73
N SER A 74 13.17 -23.49 -11.49
CA SER A 74 14.22 -23.04 -10.58
C SER A 74 13.92 -23.48 -9.15
N PRO A 75 13.92 -24.80 -8.88
CA PRO A 75 13.69 -25.31 -7.53
C PRO A 75 14.81 -24.86 -6.59
N LEU A 76 14.45 -24.41 -5.40
CA LEU A 76 15.39 -24.04 -4.35
C LEU A 76 15.49 -25.17 -3.31
N ALA A 77 16.67 -25.39 -2.77
CA ALA A 77 16.85 -26.30 -1.65
C ALA A 77 16.14 -25.75 -0.40
N ARG A 78 15.39 -26.60 0.28
CA ARG A 78 14.72 -26.22 1.54
C ARG A 78 15.74 -25.93 2.64
N LYS A 79 15.45 -24.89 3.41
CA LYS A 79 16.24 -24.52 4.59
C LYS A 79 15.30 -24.21 5.75
N ALA A 80 15.42 -24.98 6.81
CA ALA A 80 14.79 -24.73 8.10
C ALA A 80 15.88 -24.34 9.10
N SER A 81 16.19 -23.05 9.21
CA SER A 81 17.13 -22.56 10.19
C SER A 81 16.47 -22.45 11.57
N SER A 82 17.17 -22.87 12.61
CA SER A 82 16.78 -22.59 14.00
C SER A 82 17.27 -21.22 14.48
N HIS A 83 18.17 -20.59 13.71
CA HIS A 83 18.77 -19.30 14.00
C HIS A 83 18.37 -18.29 12.92
N LEU A 84 18.07 -17.07 13.33
CA LEU A 84 17.76 -15.96 12.43
C LEU A 84 18.97 -15.03 12.35
N ALA A 85 19.71 -15.08 11.26
CA ALA A 85 20.88 -14.25 11.02
C ALA A 85 20.79 -13.46 9.70
N LYS A 86 20.15 -14.05 8.68
CA LYS A 86 20.08 -13.48 7.33
C LYS A 86 18.64 -13.34 6.86
N ILE A 87 18.27 -12.15 6.39
CA ILE A 87 16.94 -11.88 5.82
C ILE A 87 17.08 -11.37 4.39
N ALA A 88 16.40 -12.04 3.46
CA ALA A 88 16.17 -11.48 2.13
C ALA A 88 14.88 -10.67 2.11
N LEU A 89 14.97 -9.37 1.88
CA LEU A 89 13.82 -8.52 1.66
C LEU A 89 13.53 -8.49 0.16
N VAL A 90 12.38 -9.02 -0.24
CA VAL A 90 11.98 -9.16 -1.64
C VAL A 90 10.86 -8.18 -1.96
N MET A 91 11.03 -7.44 -3.05
CA MET A 91 10.04 -6.47 -3.56
C MET A 91 9.72 -6.75 -5.03
N PRO A 92 8.44 -6.62 -5.43
CA PRO A 92 8.05 -6.73 -6.84
C PRO A 92 8.61 -5.58 -7.67
N TYR A 93 8.79 -4.42 -7.05
CA TYR A 93 9.19 -3.20 -7.73
C TYR A 93 9.84 -2.20 -6.77
N ILE A 94 10.93 -1.59 -7.22
CA ILE A 94 11.61 -0.50 -6.52
C ILE A 94 11.69 0.71 -7.45
N SER A 95 11.46 1.92 -6.94
CA SER A 95 11.38 3.15 -7.74
C SER A 95 12.38 4.22 -7.27
N ASN A 96 11.95 5.16 -6.44
CA ASN A 96 12.73 6.32 -6.00
C ASN A 96 12.46 6.64 -4.52
N ALA A 97 13.15 7.67 -4.02
CA ALA A 97 13.06 8.12 -2.63
C ALA A 97 11.68 8.65 -2.20
N ASN A 98 10.80 8.96 -3.15
CA ASN A 98 9.44 9.45 -2.87
C ASN A 98 8.36 8.37 -3.06
N HIS A 99 8.75 7.16 -3.48
CA HIS A 99 7.81 6.05 -3.67
C HIS A 99 7.55 5.34 -2.33
N PRO A 100 6.32 5.46 -1.75
CA PRO A 100 6.06 4.99 -0.38
C PRO A 100 6.39 3.51 -0.15
N PRO A 101 6.06 2.56 -1.06
CA PRO A 101 6.46 1.16 -0.87
C PRO A 101 7.98 0.95 -0.85
N THR A 102 8.74 1.69 -1.67
CA THR A 102 10.22 1.63 -1.67
C THR A 102 10.78 2.14 -0.35
N VAL A 103 10.27 3.30 0.12
CA VAL A 103 10.69 3.89 1.41
C VAL A 103 10.36 2.95 2.57
N LEU A 104 9.17 2.38 2.59
CA LEU A 104 8.76 1.39 3.60
C LEU A 104 9.73 0.21 3.65
N ALA A 105 10.10 -0.35 2.50
CA ALA A 105 11.02 -1.48 2.44
C ALA A 105 12.43 -1.14 2.94
N LEU A 106 12.94 0.04 2.57
CA LEU A 106 14.24 0.53 3.06
C LEU A 106 14.22 0.72 4.58
N GLN A 107 13.10 1.21 5.14
CA GLN A 107 12.92 1.36 6.58
C GLN A 107 12.88 -0.01 7.29
N GLN A 108 12.18 -1.00 6.73
CA GLN A 108 12.21 -2.36 7.27
C GLN A 108 13.63 -2.96 7.22
N ALA A 109 14.35 -2.77 6.11
CA ALA A 109 15.72 -3.20 5.97
C ALA A 109 16.64 -2.56 7.03
N LYS A 110 16.44 -1.26 7.30
CA LYS A 110 17.18 -0.54 8.35
C LYS A 110 16.92 -1.13 9.73
N LEU A 111 15.66 -1.31 10.11
CA LEU A 111 15.28 -1.87 11.42
C LEU A 111 15.86 -3.25 11.67
N LEU A 112 15.84 -4.10 10.64
CA LEU A 112 16.41 -5.45 10.73
C LEU A 112 17.94 -5.40 10.81
N SER A 113 18.59 -4.53 10.04
CA SER A 113 20.03 -4.32 10.09
C SER A 113 20.48 -3.74 11.43
N ASP A 114 19.77 -2.74 11.96
CA ASP A 114 20.02 -2.15 13.29
C ASP A 114 19.84 -3.18 14.43
N SER A 115 19.06 -4.22 14.19
CA SER A 115 18.88 -5.36 15.11
C SER A 115 19.99 -6.42 14.98
N GLY A 116 21.05 -6.17 14.21
CA GLY A 116 22.20 -7.05 14.03
C GLY A 116 22.02 -8.15 12.98
N LEU A 117 20.96 -8.08 12.16
CA LEU A 117 20.72 -9.06 11.10
C LEU A 117 21.39 -8.63 9.79
N GLN A 118 21.93 -9.60 9.04
CA GLN A 118 22.39 -9.35 7.67
C GLN A 118 21.20 -9.29 6.74
N VAL A 119 21.04 -8.15 6.04
CA VAL A 119 19.91 -7.91 5.15
C VAL A 119 20.38 -7.76 3.71
N GLY A 120 19.74 -8.50 2.78
CA GLY A 120 19.85 -8.29 1.35
C GLY A 120 18.49 -7.86 0.79
N MET A 121 18.47 -6.84 -0.06
CA MET A 121 17.26 -6.39 -0.76
C MET A 121 17.29 -6.84 -2.21
N PHE A 122 16.17 -7.35 -2.70
CA PHE A 122 16.04 -7.97 -4.01
C PHE A 122 14.78 -7.50 -4.72
N SER A 123 14.88 -7.03 -5.99
CA SER A 123 13.73 -6.65 -6.78
C SER A 123 13.79 -7.18 -8.21
N SER A 124 12.72 -7.88 -8.61
CA SER A 124 12.54 -8.40 -9.96
C SER A 124 12.06 -7.33 -10.95
N GLN A 125 11.65 -6.15 -10.50
CA GLN A 125 11.03 -5.11 -11.32
C GLN A 125 9.81 -5.63 -12.10
N GLU A 126 9.03 -6.53 -11.49
CA GLU A 126 7.97 -7.29 -12.16
C GLU A 126 6.74 -6.47 -12.53
N LEU A 127 6.60 -5.25 -12.02
CA LEU A 127 5.57 -4.33 -12.49
C LEU A 127 5.92 -3.66 -13.84
N ARG A 128 7.16 -3.78 -14.30
CA ARG A 128 7.62 -3.32 -15.62
C ARG A 128 7.84 -4.52 -16.52
N VAL A 129 6.83 -4.90 -17.26
CA VAL A 129 6.83 -6.07 -18.13
C VAL A 129 6.53 -5.68 -19.57
N GLN A 130 6.91 -6.56 -20.50
CA GLN A 130 6.48 -6.47 -21.89
C GLN A 130 4.95 -6.57 -21.95
N HIS A 131 4.34 -6.08 -23.02
CA HIS A 131 2.90 -6.07 -23.24
C HIS A 131 2.07 -5.13 -22.32
N MET A 132 2.70 -4.32 -21.48
CA MET A 132 1.94 -3.32 -20.68
C MET A 132 1.16 -2.35 -21.57
N ALA A 133 1.73 -1.95 -22.71
CA ALA A 133 1.08 -1.05 -23.67
C ALA A 133 -0.17 -1.67 -24.30
N ASP A 134 -0.27 -3.00 -24.37
CA ASP A 134 -1.44 -3.70 -24.94
C ASP A 134 -2.68 -3.46 -24.06
N TYR A 135 -2.50 -3.19 -22.75
CA TYR A 135 -3.57 -2.98 -21.78
C TYR A 135 -3.71 -1.52 -21.37
N LEU A 136 -2.60 -0.85 -21.09
CA LEU A 136 -2.59 0.48 -20.48
C LEU A 136 -2.31 1.61 -21.48
N GLY A 137 -1.92 1.27 -22.71
CA GLY A 137 -1.50 2.26 -23.70
C GLY A 137 -0.34 3.11 -23.16
N SER A 138 -0.35 4.41 -23.50
CA SER A 138 0.65 5.37 -23.00
C SER A 138 0.59 5.61 -21.49
N ASN A 139 -0.52 5.28 -20.84
CA ASN A 139 -0.69 5.48 -19.39
C ASN A 139 0.04 4.43 -18.55
N GLY A 140 0.49 3.33 -19.13
CA GLY A 140 1.19 2.27 -18.40
C GLY A 140 2.46 2.75 -17.69
N GLN A 141 3.12 3.76 -18.21
CA GLN A 141 4.32 4.35 -17.60
C GLN A 141 4.02 5.18 -16.35
N LEU A 142 2.79 5.68 -16.17
CA LEU A 142 2.41 6.47 -15.00
C LEU A 142 2.46 5.65 -13.71
N PHE A 143 2.23 4.34 -13.79
CA PHE A 143 2.19 3.45 -12.63
C PHE A 143 3.56 2.90 -12.24
N THR A 144 4.47 2.80 -13.19
CA THR A 144 5.76 2.12 -13.00
C THR A 144 6.91 2.92 -13.64
N PRO A 145 7.28 4.07 -13.08
CA PRO A 145 8.41 4.85 -13.59
C PRO A 145 9.72 4.07 -13.44
N SER A 146 10.70 4.33 -14.30
CA SER A 146 12.02 3.71 -14.20
C SER A 146 12.68 3.99 -12.85
N PRO A 147 13.43 3.03 -12.27
CA PRO A 147 14.13 3.22 -11.01
C PRO A 147 15.11 4.39 -11.06
N GLN A 148 15.07 5.23 -10.05
CA GLN A 148 16.00 6.36 -9.86
C GLN A 148 16.98 6.04 -8.74
N LEU A 149 17.95 5.17 -9.05
CA LEU A 149 18.87 4.59 -8.06
C LEU A 149 19.70 5.65 -7.32
N ASP A 150 20.06 6.75 -7.98
CA ASP A 150 20.82 7.83 -7.35
C ASP A 150 20.04 8.50 -6.20
N THR A 151 18.72 8.55 -6.29
CA THR A 151 17.86 9.05 -5.20
C THR A 151 17.74 8.05 -4.04
N LEU A 152 17.98 6.78 -4.29
CA LEU A 152 17.87 5.70 -3.30
C LEU A 152 19.16 5.47 -2.52
N ARG A 153 20.33 5.65 -3.17
CA ARG A 153 21.66 5.38 -2.58
C ARG A 153 21.83 5.97 -1.18
N PRO A 154 21.45 7.23 -0.91
CA PRO A 154 21.59 7.82 0.42
C PRO A 154 20.67 7.18 1.48
N LEU A 155 19.61 6.47 1.05
CA LEU A 155 18.61 5.86 1.93
C LEU A 155 18.88 4.37 2.20
N ILE A 156 19.79 3.75 1.44
CA ILE A 156 20.16 2.34 1.65
C ILE A 156 20.95 2.26 2.95
N PRO A 157 20.50 1.47 3.94
CA PRO A 157 21.25 1.34 5.19
C PRO A 157 22.64 0.75 4.96
N GLY A 158 23.61 1.17 5.76
CA GLY A 158 24.98 0.63 5.68
C GLY A 158 24.97 -0.89 5.87
N GLY A 159 25.71 -1.62 5.00
CA GLY A 159 25.77 -3.08 5.04
C GLY A 159 24.62 -3.81 4.32
N VAL A 160 23.59 -3.09 3.83
CA VAL A 160 22.51 -3.68 3.04
C VAL A 160 22.89 -3.68 1.57
N ASN A 161 22.89 -4.88 0.97
CA ASN A 161 23.10 -5.05 -0.47
C ASN A 161 21.78 -4.95 -1.21
N LEU A 162 21.72 -4.15 -2.29
CA LEU A 162 20.56 -4.00 -3.15
C LEU A 162 20.81 -4.63 -4.52
N THR A 163 20.00 -5.63 -4.86
CA THR A 163 20.01 -6.31 -6.17
C THR A 163 18.72 -5.97 -6.91
N ILE A 164 18.83 -5.32 -8.07
CA ILE A 164 17.70 -4.96 -8.94
C ILE A 164 17.92 -5.60 -10.29
N CYS A 165 16.92 -6.35 -10.78
CA CYS A 165 16.94 -6.92 -12.11
C CYS A 165 16.79 -5.85 -13.19
N ASP A 166 17.48 -6.04 -14.31
CA ASP A 166 17.33 -5.18 -15.48
C ASP A 166 15.99 -5.44 -16.18
N GLU A 167 15.15 -4.43 -16.24
CA GLU A 167 13.80 -4.48 -16.80
C GLU A 167 13.76 -4.75 -18.31
N ARG A 168 14.89 -4.66 -19.01
CA ARG A 168 15.01 -4.99 -20.46
C ARG A 168 14.96 -6.48 -20.74
N PHE A 169 15.23 -7.32 -19.74
CA PHE A 169 15.09 -8.77 -19.88
C PHE A 169 13.65 -9.21 -19.67
N SER A 170 13.28 -10.36 -20.26
CA SER A 170 12.00 -11.00 -20.02
C SER A 170 11.79 -11.29 -18.55
N LEU A 171 10.56 -11.27 -18.10
CA LEU A 171 10.21 -11.54 -16.70
C LEU A 171 10.70 -12.91 -16.23
N LYS A 172 10.60 -13.93 -17.10
CA LYS A 172 11.14 -15.27 -16.82
C LYS A 172 12.62 -15.21 -16.46
N ARG A 173 13.43 -14.50 -17.25
CA ARG A 173 14.88 -14.37 -16.98
C ARG A 173 15.13 -13.62 -15.69
N ARG A 174 14.47 -12.50 -15.48
CA ARG A 174 14.60 -11.71 -14.24
C ARG A 174 14.29 -12.53 -12.98
N TYR A 175 13.27 -13.35 -13.03
CA TYR A 175 12.94 -14.26 -11.93
C TYR A 175 14.03 -15.30 -11.66
N GLN A 176 14.57 -15.91 -12.72
CA GLN A 176 15.66 -16.89 -12.59
C GLN A 176 16.93 -16.26 -12.02
N ASP A 177 17.31 -15.08 -12.53
CA ASP A 177 18.49 -14.35 -12.05
C ASP A 177 18.32 -13.94 -10.57
N LEU A 178 17.11 -13.48 -10.18
CA LEU A 178 16.84 -13.10 -8.80
C LEU A 178 16.80 -14.29 -7.85
N LEU A 179 16.20 -15.41 -8.24
CA LEU A 179 16.20 -16.64 -7.44
C LEU A 179 17.63 -17.14 -7.22
N THR A 180 18.50 -17.06 -8.26
CA THR A 180 19.92 -17.39 -8.15
C THR A 180 20.62 -16.47 -7.13
N SER A 181 20.36 -15.18 -7.18
CA SER A 181 20.94 -14.19 -6.26
C SER A 181 20.45 -14.39 -4.83
N VAL A 182 19.16 -14.64 -4.62
CA VAL A 182 18.60 -14.94 -3.28
C VAL A 182 19.16 -16.25 -2.73
N ASN A 183 19.30 -17.26 -3.58
CA ASN A 183 19.89 -18.55 -3.18
C ASN A 183 21.38 -18.41 -2.79
N ALA A 184 22.15 -17.61 -3.53
CA ALA A 184 23.56 -17.33 -3.19
C ALA A 184 23.69 -16.54 -1.88
N PHE A 185 22.74 -15.64 -1.58
CA PHE A 185 22.67 -14.95 -0.28
C PHE A 185 22.32 -15.89 0.86
N ASP A 186 21.60 -16.98 0.58
CA ASP A 186 21.17 -18.04 1.50
C ASP A 186 20.45 -17.50 2.77
N PRO A 187 19.29 -16.84 2.64
CA PRO A 187 18.58 -16.27 3.78
C PRO A 187 17.97 -17.36 4.68
N ASP A 188 17.81 -17.03 5.97
CA ASP A 188 17.07 -17.82 6.95
C ASP A 188 15.57 -17.51 6.90
N LEU A 189 15.20 -16.34 6.37
CA LEU A 189 13.84 -15.87 6.21
C LEU A 189 13.75 -14.91 5.01
N VAL A 190 12.61 -14.96 4.32
CA VAL A 190 12.27 -13.97 3.28
C VAL A 190 11.18 -13.04 3.81
N LEU A 191 11.46 -11.74 3.83
CA LEU A 191 10.46 -10.69 4.05
C LEU A 191 10.00 -10.16 2.69
N PHE A 192 8.76 -10.42 2.34
CA PHE A 192 8.12 -9.85 1.16
C PHE A 192 7.48 -8.50 1.48
N VAL A 193 7.85 -7.44 0.77
CA VAL A 193 7.23 -6.12 0.88
C VAL A 193 6.60 -5.75 -0.46
N GLY A 194 5.29 -5.86 -0.55
CA GLY A 194 4.57 -5.64 -1.80
C GLY A 194 3.13 -6.11 -1.73
N PHE A 195 2.44 -6.05 -2.89
CA PHE A 195 1.08 -6.56 -2.99
C PHE A 195 1.06 -7.99 -3.55
N ASN A 196 1.69 -8.21 -4.70
CA ASN A 196 1.72 -9.50 -5.38
C ASN A 196 3.11 -9.80 -5.92
N SER A 197 3.50 -11.07 -5.91
CA SER A 197 4.67 -11.56 -6.61
C SER A 197 4.62 -13.08 -6.80
N PRO A 198 4.65 -13.59 -8.04
CA PRO A 198 4.77 -15.02 -8.32
C PRO A 198 6.12 -15.59 -7.86
N LEU A 199 7.15 -14.75 -7.75
CA LEU A 199 8.47 -15.12 -7.24
C LEU A 199 8.40 -15.71 -5.83
N MET A 200 7.38 -15.33 -5.07
CA MET A 200 7.20 -15.85 -3.71
C MET A 200 6.86 -17.34 -3.67
N THR A 201 6.33 -17.93 -4.74
CA THR A 201 5.99 -19.38 -4.75
C THR A 201 7.22 -20.27 -4.55
N PRO A 202 8.32 -20.20 -5.35
CA PRO A 202 9.53 -20.96 -5.08
C PRO A 202 10.22 -20.57 -3.76
N LEU A 203 10.18 -19.31 -3.37
CA LEU A 203 10.75 -18.86 -2.10
C LEU A 203 9.99 -19.43 -0.90
N HIS A 204 8.67 -19.37 -0.91
CA HIS A 204 7.81 -19.96 0.13
C HIS A 204 7.98 -21.48 0.25
N ALA A 205 8.15 -22.19 -0.88
CA ALA A 205 8.44 -23.63 -0.85
C ALA A 205 9.75 -23.97 -0.13
N ALA A 206 10.72 -23.04 -0.12
CA ALA A 206 12.09 -23.29 0.33
C ALA A 206 12.49 -22.57 1.64
N ARG A 207 11.82 -21.51 2.03
CA ARG A 207 12.17 -20.62 3.15
C ARG A 207 10.95 -20.21 3.95
N PRO A 208 11.11 -19.87 5.26
CA PRO A 208 10.10 -19.10 6.00
C PRO A 208 9.82 -17.77 5.29
N THR A 209 8.55 -17.42 5.11
CA THR A 209 8.14 -16.21 4.38
C THR A 209 7.20 -15.35 5.20
N LEU A 210 7.61 -14.09 5.45
CA LEU A 210 6.85 -13.06 6.12
C LEU A 210 6.37 -12.03 5.08
N GLY A 211 5.09 -11.67 5.07
CA GLY A 211 4.52 -10.72 4.11
C GLY A 211 4.13 -9.39 4.75
N LEU A 212 4.56 -8.29 4.15
CA LEU A 212 4.11 -6.93 4.45
C LEU A 212 3.43 -6.35 3.22
N CYS A 213 2.10 -6.32 3.25
CA CYS A 213 1.33 -5.77 2.13
C CYS A 213 1.35 -4.24 2.13
N ILE A 214 1.40 -3.65 0.93
CA ILE A 214 1.28 -2.21 0.72
C ILE A 214 -0.17 -1.72 0.72
N HIS A 215 -1.13 -2.63 0.74
CA HIS A 215 -2.56 -2.38 0.93
C HIS A 215 -3.03 -2.98 2.25
N ALA A 216 -4.22 -2.57 2.73
CA ALA A 216 -4.82 -3.07 3.97
C ALA A 216 -5.48 -4.45 3.79
N VAL A 217 -4.78 -5.36 3.10
CA VAL A 217 -5.21 -6.74 2.81
C VAL A 217 -4.03 -7.70 2.90
N GLN A 218 -4.30 -9.00 3.02
CA GLN A 218 -3.27 -10.03 2.89
C GLN A 218 -2.56 -9.87 1.54
N PRO A 219 -1.20 -9.97 1.47
CA PRO A 219 -0.50 -9.94 0.19
C PRO A 219 -0.99 -11.06 -0.74
N MET A 220 -1.13 -10.76 -2.02
CA MET A 220 -1.46 -11.77 -3.04
C MET A 220 -0.18 -12.50 -3.46
N ALA A 221 0.42 -13.16 -2.48
CA ALA A 221 1.65 -13.93 -2.59
C ALA A 221 1.64 -15.01 -1.49
N PRO A 222 2.19 -16.21 -1.74
CA PRO A 222 2.29 -17.23 -0.70
C PRO A 222 3.28 -16.79 0.38
N VAL A 223 2.77 -16.70 1.63
CA VAL A 223 3.55 -16.38 2.83
C VAL A 223 3.06 -17.22 4.01
N ASP A 224 3.95 -17.54 4.96
CA ASP A 224 3.58 -18.27 6.19
C ASP A 224 2.83 -17.36 7.16
N VAL A 225 3.33 -16.13 7.30
CA VAL A 225 2.78 -15.08 8.16
C VAL A 225 2.65 -13.80 7.36
N TRP A 226 1.59 -13.03 7.60
CA TRP A 226 1.47 -11.68 7.06
C TRP A 226 1.22 -10.65 8.15
N LEU A 227 1.81 -9.48 7.98
CA LEU A 227 1.70 -8.36 8.90
C LEU A 227 0.42 -7.58 8.63
N THR A 228 -0.53 -7.63 9.55
CA THR A 228 -1.80 -6.91 9.45
C THR A 228 -1.85 -5.72 10.41
N GLY A 229 -2.47 -4.64 9.97
CA GLY A 229 -2.79 -3.50 10.82
C GLY A 229 -4.08 -3.69 11.64
N LYS A 230 -4.88 -4.74 11.32
CA LYS A 230 -6.19 -4.99 11.95
C LYS A 230 -6.06 -6.04 13.05
N PRO A 231 -6.37 -5.70 14.32
CA PRO A 231 -6.36 -6.68 15.41
C PRO A 231 -7.29 -7.87 15.16
N SER A 232 -8.41 -7.63 14.45
CA SER A 232 -9.39 -8.69 14.11
C SER A 232 -8.85 -9.75 13.15
N GLU A 233 -7.79 -9.50 12.44
CA GLU A 233 -7.13 -10.43 11.51
C GLU A 233 -5.93 -11.13 12.14
N ALA A 234 -5.52 -10.69 13.33
CA ALA A 234 -4.41 -11.28 14.06
C ALA A 234 -4.75 -12.66 14.63
N ASN A 235 -3.73 -13.50 14.76
CA ASN A 235 -3.78 -14.83 15.38
C ASN A 235 -4.79 -15.80 14.74
N ARG A 236 -5.03 -15.66 13.43
CA ARG A 236 -5.88 -16.56 12.65
C ARG A 236 -5.34 -16.78 11.23
N LEU A 237 -5.70 -17.90 10.63
CA LEU A 237 -5.47 -18.15 9.21
C LEU A 237 -6.43 -17.32 8.36
N SER A 238 -5.89 -16.69 7.32
CA SER A 238 -6.65 -15.96 6.32
C SER A 238 -6.46 -16.61 4.96
N ALA A 239 -7.56 -16.91 4.28
CA ALA A 239 -7.62 -17.43 2.91
C ALA A 239 -8.21 -16.38 1.96
N THR A 240 -7.77 -15.13 2.07
CA THR A 240 -8.28 -13.98 1.30
C THR A 240 -8.36 -14.26 -0.20
N TRP A 241 -7.41 -15.01 -0.74
CA TRP A 241 -7.29 -15.27 -2.18
C TRP A 241 -7.88 -16.62 -2.61
N GLY A 242 -8.67 -17.27 -1.73
CA GLY A 242 -9.28 -18.58 -2.01
C GLY A 242 -8.24 -19.67 -2.20
N ASP A 243 -8.57 -20.67 -3.04
CA ASP A 243 -7.69 -21.84 -3.28
C ASP A 243 -6.48 -21.53 -4.18
N ALA A 244 -6.43 -20.35 -4.78
CA ALA A 244 -5.32 -19.95 -5.65
C ALA A 244 -4.00 -19.81 -4.89
N LEU A 245 -4.05 -19.39 -3.63
CA LEU A 245 -2.87 -19.20 -2.77
C LEU A 245 -3.09 -19.87 -1.41
N PRO A 246 -2.02 -20.36 -0.75
CA PRO A 246 -2.15 -20.95 0.58
C PRO A 246 -2.63 -19.90 1.59
N PRO A 247 -3.39 -20.33 2.62
CA PRO A 247 -3.76 -19.45 3.71
C PRO A 247 -2.52 -19.02 4.50
N ALA A 248 -2.57 -17.79 5.01
CA ALA A 248 -1.48 -17.21 5.80
C ALA A 248 -1.93 -16.83 7.20
N TRP A 249 -1.03 -16.92 8.17
CA TRP A 249 -1.29 -16.54 9.57
C TRP A 249 -1.17 -15.03 9.74
N GLY A 250 -2.20 -14.38 10.25
CA GLY A 250 -2.19 -12.95 10.56
C GLY A 250 -1.38 -12.65 11.82
N CYS A 251 -0.46 -11.68 11.72
CA CYS A 251 0.30 -11.14 12.84
C CYS A 251 0.03 -9.64 12.96
N TYR A 252 -0.48 -9.18 14.10
CA TYR A 252 -0.72 -7.75 14.31
C TYR A 252 0.59 -6.98 14.34
N HIS A 253 0.76 -6.08 13.39
CA HIS A 253 1.93 -5.22 13.24
C HIS A 253 1.52 -3.94 12.50
N PRO A 254 0.94 -2.96 13.20
CA PRO A 254 0.40 -1.74 12.58
C PRO A 254 1.46 -0.69 12.24
N PHE A 255 2.68 -0.87 12.69
CA PHE A 255 3.78 0.08 12.48
C PHE A 255 4.17 0.21 11.01
N ARG A 256 4.00 1.41 10.45
CA ARG A 256 4.21 1.64 9.00
C ARG A 256 4.91 2.95 8.69
N ILE A 257 5.00 3.87 9.65
CA ILE A 257 5.29 5.27 9.35
C ILE A 257 6.53 5.73 10.08
N GLN A 258 7.51 6.19 9.31
CA GLN A 258 8.58 7.04 9.81
C GLN A 258 8.33 8.47 9.38
N LEU A 259 8.17 9.35 10.34
CA LEU A 259 7.97 10.77 10.08
C LEU A 259 9.27 11.39 9.53
N LYS A 260 9.14 12.17 8.47
CA LYS A 260 10.23 13.03 8.01
C LYS A 260 10.38 14.22 8.96
N PRO A 261 11.59 14.77 9.12
CA PRO A 261 11.76 16.06 9.79
C PRO A 261 10.88 17.13 9.13
N THR A 262 10.33 18.03 9.94
CA THR A 262 9.57 19.18 9.42
C THR A 262 10.39 20.46 9.59
N GLY A 263 10.22 21.38 8.64
CA GLY A 263 10.73 22.75 8.75
C GLY A 263 9.85 23.65 9.64
N GLU A 264 9.92 24.94 9.36
CA GLU A 264 9.04 25.92 10.00
C GLU A 264 7.57 25.67 9.61
N THR A 265 6.68 25.92 10.56
CA THR A 265 5.24 25.77 10.31
C THR A 265 4.77 26.81 9.30
N ALA A 266 4.12 26.41 8.23
CA ALA A 266 3.42 27.30 7.31
C ALA A 266 2.33 28.08 8.08
N THR A 267 1.92 29.20 7.56
CA THR A 267 0.78 29.96 8.09
C THR A 267 -0.41 29.89 7.14
N ARG A 268 -1.62 30.04 7.66
CA ARG A 268 -2.85 30.12 6.82
C ARG A 268 -2.73 31.20 5.75
N SER A 269 -2.13 32.36 6.08
CA SER A 269 -1.91 33.45 5.12
C SER A 269 -0.99 33.03 3.97
N GLN A 270 0.13 32.33 4.24
CA GLN A 270 1.06 31.84 3.22
C GLN A 270 0.41 30.79 2.29
N LEU A 271 -0.55 30.02 2.84
CA LEU A 271 -1.30 29.04 2.07
C LEU A 271 -2.58 29.60 1.43
N ALA A 272 -2.79 30.91 1.53
CA ALA A 272 -4.01 31.60 1.09
C ALA A 272 -5.31 30.98 1.71
N LEU A 273 -5.23 30.42 2.91
CA LEU A 273 -6.36 29.87 3.64
C LEU A 273 -7.04 30.96 4.46
N PRO A 274 -8.37 30.85 4.72
CA PRO A 274 -9.06 31.79 5.58
C PRO A 274 -8.48 31.77 7.00
N LEU A 275 -8.32 32.93 7.60
CA LEU A 275 -7.82 33.06 8.97
C LEU A 275 -8.84 32.51 9.97
N ASP A 276 -10.12 32.79 9.69
CA ASP A 276 -11.26 32.30 10.44
C ASP A 276 -11.97 31.17 9.71
N GLY A 277 -12.69 30.33 10.44
CA GLY A 277 -13.40 29.18 9.88
C GLY A 277 -12.59 27.89 9.91
N LEU A 278 -13.29 26.78 9.64
CA LEU A 278 -12.72 25.45 9.63
C LEU A 278 -12.09 25.12 8.27
N VAL A 279 -10.92 24.51 8.33
CA VAL A 279 -10.20 24.01 7.14
C VAL A 279 -10.10 22.49 7.20
N LEU A 280 -10.80 21.81 6.30
CA LEU A 280 -10.60 20.39 6.04
C LEU A 280 -9.38 20.21 5.16
N ILE A 281 -8.69 19.06 5.29
CA ILE A 281 -7.60 18.68 4.40
C ILE A 281 -7.77 17.25 3.88
N THR A 282 -7.45 17.06 2.60
CA THR A 282 -7.27 15.74 1.96
C THR A 282 -5.98 15.76 1.17
N VAL A 283 -5.20 14.68 1.24
CA VAL A 283 -3.90 14.58 0.56
C VAL A 283 -3.87 13.38 -0.37
N GLY A 284 -3.44 13.57 -1.62
CA GLY A 284 -3.28 12.47 -2.58
C GLY A 284 -2.81 12.95 -3.95
N ALA A 285 -2.09 12.09 -4.66
CA ALA A 285 -1.62 12.41 -6.02
C ALA A 285 -2.71 12.23 -7.09
N ARG A 286 -3.83 11.56 -6.75
CA ARG A 286 -4.87 11.16 -7.71
C ARG A 286 -6.27 11.65 -7.28
N LEU A 287 -6.36 12.73 -6.52
CA LEU A 287 -7.63 13.23 -5.98
C LEU A 287 -8.65 13.54 -7.07
N ALA A 288 -8.21 13.96 -8.25
CA ALA A 288 -9.09 14.24 -9.39
C ALA A 288 -9.94 13.01 -9.82
N THR A 289 -9.42 11.80 -9.61
CA THR A 289 -10.11 10.54 -9.93
C THR A 289 -10.66 9.83 -8.70
N GLU A 290 -10.02 9.99 -7.55
CA GLU A 290 -10.41 9.33 -6.29
C GLU A 290 -11.62 10.01 -5.62
N ILE A 291 -11.81 11.33 -5.82
CA ILE A 291 -12.98 12.05 -5.32
C ILE A 291 -14.11 11.92 -6.34
N SER A 292 -14.95 10.91 -6.18
CA SER A 292 -16.03 10.59 -7.11
C SER A 292 -17.11 9.72 -6.44
N GLY A 293 -18.18 9.42 -7.18
CA GLY A 293 -19.25 8.54 -6.75
C GLY A 293 -20.10 9.09 -5.59
N PRO A 294 -20.83 8.22 -4.87
CA PRO A 294 -21.75 8.62 -3.81
C PRO A 294 -21.10 9.41 -2.67
N TRP A 295 -19.84 9.08 -2.33
CA TRP A 295 -19.08 9.80 -1.31
C TRP A 295 -18.87 11.26 -1.70
N ALA A 296 -18.46 11.52 -2.95
CA ALA A 296 -18.23 12.87 -3.43
C ALA A 296 -19.55 13.70 -3.47
N SER A 297 -20.65 13.10 -3.90
CA SER A 297 -21.97 13.75 -3.88
C SER A 297 -22.37 14.14 -2.46
N ALA A 298 -22.25 13.23 -1.50
CA ALA A 298 -22.55 13.51 -0.10
C ALA A 298 -21.62 14.60 0.48
N MET A 299 -20.34 14.64 0.06
CA MET A 299 -19.42 15.70 0.49
C MET A 299 -19.76 17.07 -0.09
N VAL A 300 -20.26 17.13 -1.33
CA VAL A 300 -20.79 18.36 -1.95
C VAL A 300 -21.97 18.89 -1.15
N ASP A 301 -22.92 18.03 -0.77
CA ASP A 301 -24.07 18.40 0.04
C ASP A 301 -23.67 18.85 1.44
N PHE A 302 -22.68 18.19 2.03
CA PHE A 302 -22.12 18.57 3.32
C PHE A 302 -21.47 19.97 3.27
N LEU A 303 -20.69 20.25 2.23
CA LEU A 303 -20.07 21.57 2.05
C LEU A 303 -21.12 22.67 1.84
N LYS A 304 -22.20 22.42 1.08
CA LYS A 304 -23.32 23.36 0.92
C LYS A 304 -23.99 23.72 2.25
N GLN A 305 -24.06 22.78 3.21
CA GLN A 305 -24.60 23.01 4.56
C GLN A 305 -23.64 23.81 5.45
N HIS A 306 -22.35 23.86 5.13
CA HIS A 306 -21.31 24.53 5.90
C HIS A 306 -20.53 25.56 5.05
N PRO A 307 -21.15 26.69 4.64
CA PRO A 307 -20.58 27.62 3.65
C PRO A 307 -19.31 28.36 4.11
N SER A 308 -19.08 28.47 5.43
CA SER A 308 -17.85 29.07 5.99
C SER A 308 -16.64 28.12 6.06
N MET A 309 -16.84 26.84 5.73
CA MET A 309 -15.80 25.83 5.76
C MET A 309 -15.01 25.82 4.45
N THR A 310 -13.71 25.63 4.54
CA THR A 310 -12.83 25.45 3.37
C THR A 310 -12.30 24.04 3.36
N TRP A 311 -12.27 23.42 2.18
CA TRP A 311 -11.65 22.11 1.96
C TRP A 311 -10.39 22.26 1.10
N LEU A 312 -9.23 21.93 1.70
CA LEU A 312 -7.93 21.99 1.06
C LEU A 312 -7.55 20.60 0.50
N LEU A 313 -7.37 20.53 -0.81
CA LEU A 313 -6.89 19.37 -1.53
C LEU A 313 -5.40 19.54 -1.83
N VAL A 314 -4.54 18.62 -1.36
CA VAL A 314 -3.09 18.73 -1.51
C VAL A 314 -2.56 17.57 -2.35
N GLY A 315 -1.82 17.90 -3.39
CA GLY A 315 -1.17 16.93 -4.31
C GLY A 315 -1.74 16.98 -5.72
N GLY A 316 -1.33 16.01 -6.56
CA GLY A 316 -1.71 16.00 -7.97
C GLY A 316 -1.18 17.22 -8.74
N ASP A 317 -1.90 17.62 -9.76
CA ASP A 317 -1.62 18.78 -10.62
C ASP A 317 -2.24 20.08 -10.10
N GLY A 318 -2.92 20.05 -8.95
CA GLY A 318 -3.63 21.19 -8.38
C GLY A 318 -5.00 21.46 -9.00
N SER A 319 -5.53 20.57 -9.84
CA SER A 319 -6.88 20.72 -10.40
C SER A 319 -7.95 20.36 -9.35
N VAL A 320 -9.11 21.03 -9.45
CA VAL A 320 -10.30 20.68 -8.67
C VAL A 320 -10.97 19.47 -9.33
N PRO A 321 -11.29 18.40 -8.58
CA PRO A 321 -12.03 17.26 -9.11
C PRO A 321 -13.37 17.67 -9.74
N LEU A 322 -13.71 17.09 -10.89
CA LEU A 322 -14.96 17.41 -11.61
C LEU A 322 -16.22 17.21 -10.75
N ALA A 323 -16.19 16.20 -9.86
CA ALA A 323 -17.28 15.93 -8.94
C ALA A 323 -17.58 17.09 -7.96
N LEU A 324 -16.66 18.05 -7.83
CA LEU A 324 -16.81 19.22 -6.95
C LEU A 324 -17.17 20.51 -7.70
N SER A 325 -17.53 20.42 -8.99
CA SER A 325 -17.85 21.58 -9.82
C SER A 325 -19.05 22.42 -9.31
N GLU A 326 -19.94 21.80 -8.52
CA GLU A 326 -21.10 22.46 -7.93
C GLU A 326 -20.83 23.16 -6.60
N VAL A 327 -19.62 23.02 -6.05
CA VAL A 327 -19.24 23.66 -4.78
C VAL A 327 -18.94 25.14 -5.03
N ALA A 328 -19.32 26.00 -4.08
CA ALA A 328 -19.13 27.44 -4.17
C ALA A 328 -17.65 27.82 -4.40
N ALA A 329 -17.41 28.79 -5.24
CA ALA A 329 -16.07 29.27 -5.55
C ALA A 329 -15.34 29.70 -4.26
N GLY A 330 -14.11 29.18 -4.09
CA GLY A 330 -13.27 29.44 -2.92
C GLY A 330 -13.49 28.52 -1.73
N GLN A 331 -14.55 27.71 -1.69
CA GLN A 331 -14.79 26.73 -0.64
C GLN A 331 -13.90 25.48 -0.83
N VAL A 332 -13.53 25.14 -2.06
CA VAL A 332 -12.50 24.14 -2.36
C VAL A 332 -11.24 24.86 -2.83
N ARG A 333 -10.11 24.54 -2.24
CA ARG A 333 -8.79 25.05 -2.61
C ARG A 333 -7.85 23.91 -2.90
N THR A 334 -6.91 24.12 -3.79
CA THR A 334 -5.92 23.11 -4.19
C THR A 334 -4.51 23.63 -3.97
N LEU A 335 -3.63 22.73 -3.54
CA LEU A 335 -2.19 22.93 -3.52
C LEU A 335 -1.54 21.77 -4.29
N ALA A 336 -0.55 22.07 -5.10
CA ALA A 336 0.30 21.06 -5.71
C ALA A 336 1.06 20.26 -4.63
N HIS A 337 1.86 19.30 -5.05
CA HIS A 337 2.68 18.49 -4.15
C HIS A 337 3.50 19.36 -3.18
N GLN A 338 3.46 19.02 -1.89
CA GLN A 338 4.19 19.71 -0.82
C GLN A 338 5.30 18.83 -0.27
N HIS A 339 6.51 19.36 -0.20
CA HIS A 339 7.67 18.64 0.38
C HIS A 339 7.55 18.50 1.91
N ASP A 340 7.06 19.52 2.59
CA ASP A 340 6.75 19.51 4.01
C ASP A 340 5.23 19.53 4.22
N LEU A 341 4.62 18.37 4.01
CA LEU A 341 3.18 18.20 4.16
C LEU A 341 2.69 18.45 5.60
N ARG A 342 3.51 18.06 6.59
CA ARG A 342 3.15 18.20 8.01
C ARG A 342 3.04 19.67 8.41
N SER A 343 3.87 20.54 7.84
CA SER A 343 3.78 21.99 8.01
C SER A 343 2.42 22.53 7.52
N VAL A 344 1.94 22.05 6.37
CA VAL A 344 0.60 22.39 5.83
C VAL A 344 -0.51 21.86 6.74
N MET A 345 -0.40 20.61 7.21
CA MET A 345 -1.40 19.99 8.10
C MET A 345 -1.62 20.78 9.38
N ARG A 346 -0.57 21.40 9.94
CA ARG A 346 -0.69 22.27 11.14
C ARG A 346 -1.54 23.52 10.92
N CYS A 347 -1.82 23.89 9.67
CA CYS A 347 -2.70 25.01 9.31
C CYS A 347 -4.17 24.59 9.15
N THR A 348 -4.49 23.32 9.32
CA THR A 348 -5.82 22.75 9.07
C THR A 348 -6.43 22.14 10.35
N ASP A 349 -7.73 21.84 10.32
CA ASP A 349 -8.46 21.47 11.53
C ASP A 349 -8.91 20.00 11.54
N ILE A 350 -9.24 19.41 10.37
CA ILE A 350 -9.74 18.04 10.25
C ILE A 350 -9.19 17.41 8.98
N TYR A 351 -8.65 16.20 9.09
CA TYR A 351 -8.27 15.39 7.91
C TYR A 351 -9.45 14.52 7.48
N VAL A 352 -9.80 14.59 6.18
CA VAL A 352 -10.89 13.84 5.58
C VAL A 352 -10.33 12.92 4.49
N ASN A 353 -10.53 11.60 4.63
CA ASN A 353 -10.11 10.64 3.61
C ASN A 353 -11.30 10.21 2.75
N PRO A 354 -11.29 10.43 1.41
CA PRO A 354 -12.33 9.95 0.52
C PRO A 354 -12.53 8.43 0.60
N ASP A 355 -13.63 7.94 0.04
CA ASP A 355 -13.84 6.51 -0.17
C ASP A 355 -12.85 6.00 -1.22
N ARG A 356 -11.70 5.56 -0.76
CA ARG A 356 -10.59 5.05 -1.57
C ARG A 356 -9.77 4.02 -0.80
N LEU A 357 -9.05 3.18 -1.52
CA LEU A 357 -8.20 2.16 -0.92
C LEU A 357 -6.99 2.77 -0.18
N GLY A 358 -6.42 3.85 -0.69
CA GLY A 358 -5.19 4.47 -0.21
C GLY A 358 -5.39 5.58 0.83
N GLY A 359 -4.33 6.36 1.04
CA GLY A 359 -4.31 7.52 1.95
C GLY A 359 -3.71 7.27 3.32
N GLY A 360 -3.34 6.03 3.65
CA GLY A 360 -2.90 5.65 4.99
C GLY A 360 -1.62 6.37 5.46
N PHE A 361 -0.69 6.70 4.59
CA PHE A 361 0.52 7.45 4.97
C PHE A 361 0.18 8.88 5.40
N SER A 362 -0.57 9.62 4.59
CA SER A 362 -0.95 11.00 4.92
C SER A 362 -1.90 11.07 6.12
N ILE A 363 -2.75 10.07 6.32
CA ILE A 363 -3.56 9.94 7.55
C ILE A 363 -2.66 9.79 8.77
N ALA A 364 -1.65 8.94 8.71
CA ALA A 364 -0.73 8.76 9.84
C ALA A 364 0.09 10.03 10.13
N GLU A 365 0.48 10.79 9.11
CA GLU A 365 1.11 12.11 9.30
C GLU A 365 0.15 13.11 9.96
N ALA A 366 -1.12 13.13 9.54
CA ALA A 366 -2.16 13.95 10.17
C ALA A 366 -2.39 13.56 11.64
N MET A 367 -2.46 12.26 11.94
CA MET A 367 -2.54 11.75 13.31
C MET A 367 -1.34 12.19 14.16
N ALA A 368 -0.13 12.16 13.62
CA ALA A 368 1.08 12.59 14.31
C ALA A 368 1.06 14.09 14.65
N GLU A 369 0.46 14.91 13.79
CA GLU A 369 0.25 16.34 14.07
C GLU A 369 -0.93 16.61 15.00
N GLY A 370 -1.70 15.59 15.39
CA GLY A 370 -2.85 15.71 16.27
C GLY A 370 -4.10 16.22 15.57
N LEU A 371 -4.22 16.05 14.27
CA LEU A 371 -5.46 16.30 13.56
C LEU A 371 -6.47 15.17 13.84
N PRO A 372 -7.73 15.48 14.11
CA PRO A 372 -8.80 14.51 14.01
C PRO A 372 -8.95 14.04 12.57
N VAL A 373 -9.18 12.75 12.40
CA VAL A 373 -9.25 12.11 11.08
C VAL A 373 -10.55 11.38 10.90
N VAL A 374 -11.18 11.52 9.74
CA VAL A 374 -12.36 10.72 9.35
C VAL A 374 -12.01 9.91 8.11
N ALA A 375 -12.17 8.59 8.22
CA ALA A 375 -11.96 7.64 7.12
C ALA A 375 -12.86 6.40 7.31
N LEU A 376 -13.23 5.75 6.20
CA LEU A 376 -13.98 4.50 6.23
C LEU A 376 -13.11 3.34 6.73
N SER A 377 -13.70 2.42 7.51
CA SER A 377 -13.02 1.29 8.14
C SER A 377 -12.43 0.28 7.13
N ASP A 378 -13.05 0.12 5.97
CA ASP A 378 -12.60 -0.79 4.91
C ASP A 378 -11.61 -0.10 3.94
N SER A 379 -10.58 0.52 4.49
CA SER A 379 -9.53 1.23 3.74
C SER A 379 -8.20 1.18 4.48
N ASP A 380 -7.10 1.51 3.79
CA ASP A 380 -5.78 1.68 4.44
C ASP A 380 -5.82 2.79 5.51
N GLY A 381 -6.63 3.82 5.28
CA GLY A 381 -6.87 4.88 6.26
C GLY A 381 -7.61 4.40 7.50
N GLY A 382 -8.67 3.61 7.30
CA GLY A 382 -9.44 3.00 8.39
C GLY A 382 -8.60 2.07 9.24
N ASP A 383 -7.68 1.34 8.61
CA ASP A 383 -6.72 0.48 9.29
C ASP A 383 -5.86 1.25 10.31
N LYS A 384 -5.40 2.45 9.95
CA LYS A 384 -4.63 3.33 10.85
C LYS A 384 -5.49 3.85 12.01
N LEU A 385 -6.76 4.18 11.73
CA LEU A 385 -7.69 4.68 12.76
C LEU A 385 -8.15 3.58 13.72
N GLY A 386 -8.23 2.34 13.27
CA GLY A 386 -8.74 1.21 14.06
C GLY A 386 -10.21 1.39 14.47
N PRO A 387 -10.57 1.22 15.76
CA PRO A 387 -11.98 1.18 16.19
C PRO A 387 -12.77 2.47 15.95
N VAL A 388 -12.10 3.62 15.75
CA VAL A 388 -12.78 4.91 15.57
C VAL A 388 -13.09 5.22 14.11
N ALA A 389 -12.60 4.39 13.17
CA ALA A 389 -12.94 4.51 11.76
C ALA A 389 -14.45 4.44 11.53
N ALA A 390 -14.93 5.09 10.48
CA ALA A 390 -16.35 5.09 10.13
C ALA A 390 -16.75 3.74 9.50
N LEU A 391 -17.86 3.18 9.94
CA LEU A 391 -18.33 1.86 9.49
C LEU A 391 -18.93 1.89 8.07
N ASN A 392 -19.55 3.01 7.72
CA ASN A 392 -20.18 3.24 6.43
C ASN A 392 -20.25 4.75 6.13
N LEU A 393 -20.86 5.11 5.01
CA LEU A 393 -20.95 6.49 4.54
C LEU A 393 -21.77 7.38 5.50
N GLU A 394 -22.86 6.87 6.06
CA GLU A 394 -23.69 7.60 7.01
C GLU A 394 -22.90 7.92 8.28
N ASP A 395 -22.27 6.91 8.90
CA ASP A 395 -21.42 7.09 10.09
C ASP A 395 -20.24 8.04 9.83
N PHE A 396 -19.70 8.03 8.59
CA PHE A 396 -18.65 8.95 8.17
C PHE A 396 -19.10 10.40 8.30
N PHE A 397 -20.25 10.76 7.74
CA PHE A 397 -20.75 12.14 7.77
C PHE A 397 -21.29 12.53 9.14
N VAL A 398 -21.82 11.61 9.94
CA VAL A 398 -22.16 11.84 11.35
C VAL A 398 -20.92 12.22 12.15
N LYS A 399 -19.82 11.45 12.02
CA LYS A 399 -18.55 11.75 12.68
C LYS A 399 -17.94 13.08 12.21
N LEU A 400 -17.97 13.35 10.91
CA LEU A 400 -17.48 14.61 10.36
C LEU A 400 -18.30 15.79 10.92
N HIS A 401 -19.62 15.67 10.95
CA HIS A 401 -20.50 16.73 11.50
C HIS A 401 -20.19 17.03 12.97
N ILE A 402 -20.03 15.99 13.80
CA ILE A 402 -19.65 16.17 15.21
C ILE A 402 -18.35 16.96 15.32
N LEU A 403 -17.33 16.61 14.54
CA LEU A 403 -16.04 17.30 14.56
C LEU A 403 -16.12 18.74 14.04
N VAL A 404 -17.07 19.05 13.15
CA VAL A 404 -17.28 20.41 12.64
C VAL A 404 -17.94 21.30 13.69
N VAL A 405 -18.98 20.81 14.39
CA VAL A 405 -19.79 21.63 15.29
C VAL A 405 -19.26 21.66 16.74
N ASP A 406 -18.57 20.59 17.18
CA ASP A 406 -18.09 20.46 18.56
C ASP A 406 -16.56 20.61 18.63
N VAL A 407 -16.12 21.77 19.13
CA VAL A 407 -14.70 22.10 19.34
C VAL A 407 -14.03 21.14 20.34
N ALA A 408 -14.74 20.76 21.40
CA ALA A 408 -14.17 19.87 22.43
C ALA A 408 -13.97 18.46 21.88
N ALA A 409 -14.94 17.91 21.15
CA ALA A 409 -14.83 16.63 20.48
C ALA A 409 -13.67 16.63 19.46
N ARG A 410 -13.50 17.72 18.70
CA ARG A 410 -12.39 17.89 17.75
C ARG A 410 -11.04 17.83 18.45
N HIS A 411 -10.86 18.57 19.55
CA HIS A 411 -9.61 18.54 20.33
C HIS A 411 -9.35 17.16 20.94
N GLN A 412 -10.37 16.55 21.53
CA GLN A 412 -10.26 15.23 22.15
C GLN A 412 -9.85 14.17 21.11
N MET A 413 -10.47 14.18 19.94
CA MET A 413 -10.14 13.27 18.85
C MET A 413 -8.70 13.51 18.34
N GLY A 414 -8.27 14.76 18.18
CA GLY A 414 -6.91 15.09 17.79
C GLY A 414 -5.86 14.56 18.78
N HIS A 415 -6.08 14.71 20.07
CA HIS A 415 -5.22 14.14 21.11
C HIS A 415 -5.18 12.61 21.05
N ALA A 416 -6.34 11.96 20.87
CA ALA A 416 -6.43 10.51 20.73
C ALA A 416 -5.68 10.01 19.49
N MET A 417 -5.76 10.73 18.35
CA MET A 417 -5.03 10.39 17.12
C MET A 417 -3.51 10.47 17.34
N LYS A 418 -3.03 11.54 17.96
CA LYS A 418 -1.60 11.70 18.25
C LYS A 418 -1.08 10.62 19.19
N ALA A 419 -1.81 10.29 20.25
CA ALA A 419 -1.47 9.21 21.15
C ALA A 419 -1.44 7.84 20.43
N ARG A 420 -2.46 7.57 19.60
CA ARG A 420 -2.51 6.32 18.81
C ARG A 420 -1.34 6.23 17.82
N PHE A 421 -1.00 7.32 17.12
CA PHE A 421 0.17 7.33 16.24
C PHE A 421 1.43 6.90 17.00
N SER A 422 1.72 7.56 18.11
CA SER A 422 2.93 7.28 18.91
C SER A 422 2.98 5.85 19.45
N GLN A 423 1.81 5.28 19.80
CA GLN A 423 1.73 3.94 20.40
C GLN A 423 1.72 2.80 19.39
N THR A 424 1.20 3.04 18.16
CA THR A 424 0.89 1.93 17.25
C THR A 424 1.36 2.12 15.81
N LEU A 425 1.68 3.32 15.36
CA LEU A 425 2.02 3.56 13.95
C LEU A 425 3.48 3.97 13.74
N ASP A 426 4.13 4.54 14.75
CA ASP A 426 5.50 5.01 14.66
C ASP A 426 6.46 3.83 14.43
N LEU A 427 7.06 3.80 13.24
CA LEU A 427 7.97 2.75 12.82
C LEU A 427 9.19 2.62 13.74
N ASN A 428 9.63 3.71 14.40
CA ASN A 428 10.75 3.65 15.34
C ASN A 428 10.46 2.74 16.55
N GLN A 429 9.21 2.44 16.84
CA GLN A 429 8.79 1.53 17.90
C GLN A 429 8.63 0.06 17.42
N SER A 430 8.80 -0.22 16.13
CA SER A 430 8.38 -1.49 15.53
C SER A 430 9.42 -2.61 15.60
N GLY A 431 10.69 -2.33 15.89
CA GLY A 431 11.78 -3.32 15.86
C GLY A 431 11.48 -4.62 16.63
N PRO A 432 11.12 -4.57 17.91
CA PRO A 432 10.79 -5.78 18.69
C PRO A 432 9.60 -6.55 18.10
N SER A 433 8.56 -5.85 17.63
CA SER A 433 7.38 -6.45 16.98
C SER A 433 7.74 -7.16 15.66
N LEU A 434 8.60 -6.53 14.86
CA LEU A 434 9.07 -7.12 13.59
C LEU A 434 9.91 -8.37 13.83
N LEU A 435 10.82 -8.35 14.79
CA LEU A 435 11.61 -9.54 15.17
C LEU A 435 10.73 -10.67 15.69
N SER A 436 9.73 -10.36 16.52
CA SER A 436 8.76 -11.35 17.00
C SER A 436 7.98 -11.98 15.86
N ALA A 437 7.58 -11.19 14.85
CA ALA A 437 6.92 -11.69 13.65
C ALA A 437 7.84 -12.59 12.80
N CYS A 438 9.13 -12.27 12.70
CA CYS A 438 10.11 -13.13 12.03
C CYS A 438 10.26 -14.49 12.73
N LEU A 439 10.34 -14.52 14.06
CA LEU A 439 10.41 -15.76 14.84
C LEU A 439 9.13 -16.60 14.71
N LEU A 440 7.97 -15.96 14.78
CA LEU A 440 6.67 -16.61 14.51
C LEU A 440 6.65 -17.23 13.11
N THR A 441 7.20 -16.54 12.12
CA THR A 441 7.26 -17.03 10.74
C THR A 441 8.11 -18.29 10.62
N GLN A 442 9.26 -18.36 11.31
CA GLN A 442 10.07 -19.57 11.35
C GLN A 442 9.34 -20.73 12.03
N GLU A 443 8.57 -20.45 13.08
CA GLU A 443 7.75 -21.46 13.76
C GLU A 443 6.67 -22.01 12.83
N ARG A 444 5.90 -21.13 12.15
CA ARG A 444 4.84 -21.54 11.21
C ARG A 444 5.40 -22.31 10.03
N TYR A 445 6.56 -21.91 9.50
CA TYR A 445 7.24 -22.66 8.45
C TYR A 445 7.59 -24.09 8.90
N ARG A 446 8.10 -24.29 10.12
CA ARG A 446 8.41 -25.62 10.66
C ARG A 446 7.14 -26.47 10.84
N GLN A 447 6.03 -25.86 11.29
CA GLN A 447 4.74 -26.55 11.46
C GLN A 447 4.11 -27.02 10.13
N ARG A 448 4.39 -26.34 9.04
CA ARG A 448 3.90 -26.70 7.70
C ARG A 448 4.81 -27.74 6.99
N GLN A 449 5.96 -28.05 7.55
CA GLN A 449 6.83 -29.11 7.05
C GLN A 449 6.23 -30.48 7.45
N PRO A 450 6.20 -31.46 6.53
CA PRO A 450 5.76 -32.82 6.85
C PRO A 450 6.68 -33.52 7.81
#